data_2847303ac6c9a6ddf5ef3c6fe0d95f8b
#
_entry.id   2847303ac6c9a6ddf5ef3c6fe0d95f8b
#
_cell.length_a   1.000
_cell.length_b   1.000
_cell.length_c   1.000
_cell.angle_alpha   90.00
_cell.angle_beta   90.00
_cell.angle_gamma   90.00
#
_symmetry.space_group_name_H-M   'P 1'
#
loop_
_entity.id
_entity.type
_entity.pdbx_description
1 polymer ?
#
loop_
_entity_poly.entity_id
_entity_poly.type
_entity_poly.pdbx_seq_one_letter_code
_entity_poly.pdbx_strand_id
1 'polypeptide(L)'
;MGNGMADYILDENFNTNGVNTVADYDLYCHYVAGLVGEGLTDLMVLAKFADADVLADDYRLLNSMGLFLQKVNIIRDYFEDLEDGRLFYPREIWLKYTDSLPNFHKNAEERSSGVACINDLVLNALGHAVDVLTYLSLIREATSFNFCAIPQVMAIATLAEIYNNPDVLHKNVKIRKGTTCKLILGCRTLPGVVQIFRHYLQVINKKSDVKDPNYLKIGIKLGEIQQFCDVMYPPEGSTPAGAKRSLKKINENIEKRGNFDVDGEQYVQQETLKCRATVLVVVTVLAAAMFHLVQLTLNRA
;
A
#
# COMPACT_ATOMS: atom_id res chain seq x y z
N MET A 1 12.43 0.94 -18.39
CA MET A 1 11.12 1.65 -18.41
C MET A 1 10.74 2.10 -19.80
N GLY A 2 11.39 3.08 -20.46
CA GLY A 2 10.97 3.63 -21.76
C GLY A 2 10.77 2.57 -22.84
N ASN A 3 11.74 1.68 -23.08
CA ASN A 3 11.62 0.63 -24.11
C ASN A 3 10.49 -0.35 -23.79
N GLY A 4 10.40 -0.86 -22.56
CA GLY A 4 9.35 -1.81 -22.19
C GLY A 4 7.94 -1.20 -22.29
N MET A 5 7.76 0.09 -21.98
CA MET A 5 6.48 0.77 -22.18
C MET A 5 6.17 1.05 -23.66
N ALA A 6 7.20 1.33 -24.47
CA ALA A 6 7.04 1.48 -25.91
C ALA A 6 6.54 0.18 -26.57
N ASP A 7 7.05 -0.98 -26.12
CA ASP A 7 6.60 -2.29 -26.61
C ASP A 7 5.10 -2.48 -26.36
N TYR A 8 4.59 -2.11 -25.17
CA TYR A 8 3.15 -2.18 -24.88
C TYR A 8 2.31 -1.20 -25.71
N ILE A 9 2.80 0.02 -25.95
CA ILE A 9 2.07 1.02 -26.77
C ILE A 9 1.97 0.55 -28.23
N LEU A 10 2.99 -0.15 -28.73
CA LEU A 10 3.06 -0.65 -30.10
C LEU A 10 2.39 -2.02 -30.28
N ASP A 11 2.07 -2.72 -29.20
CA ASP A 11 1.44 -4.03 -29.24
C ASP A 11 -0.08 -3.91 -29.48
N GLU A 12 -0.51 -4.19 -30.74
CA GLU A 12 -1.92 -4.19 -31.11
C GLU A 12 -2.76 -5.18 -30.29
N ASN A 13 -2.18 -6.30 -29.88
CA ASN A 13 -2.88 -7.29 -29.05
C ASN A 13 -3.11 -6.76 -27.63
N PHE A 14 -2.11 -6.11 -27.04
CA PHE A 14 -2.27 -5.44 -25.75
C PHE A 14 -3.33 -4.33 -25.82
N ASN A 15 -3.29 -3.50 -26.84
CA ASN A 15 -4.25 -2.40 -27.03
C ASN A 15 -5.69 -2.91 -27.22
N THR A 16 -5.87 -4.10 -27.80
CA THR A 16 -7.20 -4.67 -28.07
C THR A 16 -7.69 -5.56 -26.94
N ASN A 17 -6.83 -6.40 -26.38
CA ASN A 17 -7.19 -7.46 -25.45
C ASN A 17 -6.71 -7.20 -24.01
N GLY A 18 -5.87 -6.18 -23.80
CA GLY A 18 -5.26 -5.89 -22.52
C GLY A 18 -4.22 -6.94 -22.11
N VAL A 19 -4.04 -7.11 -20.80
CA VAL A 19 -3.09 -8.06 -20.20
C VAL A 19 -3.65 -9.48 -20.26
N ASN A 20 -2.88 -10.45 -20.76
CA ASN A 20 -3.36 -11.82 -20.94
C ASN A 20 -3.18 -12.68 -19.68
N THR A 21 -1.94 -12.85 -19.21
CA THR A 21 -1.60 -13.74 -18.10
C THR A 21 -1.23 -12.97 -16.84
N VAL A 22 -1.17 -13.66 -15.70
CA VAL A 22 -0.62 -13.07 -14.46
C VAL A 22 0.86 -12.72 -14.63
N ALA A 23 1.61 -13.51 -15.40
CA ALA A 23 3.01 -13.21 -15.69
C ALA A 23 3.16 -11.92 -16.52
N ASP A 24 2.30 -11.70 -17.52
CA ASP A 24 2.28 -10.46 -18.31
C ASP A 24 1.86 -9.26 -17.43
N TYR A 25 0.94 -9.50 -16.48
CA TYR A 25 0.53 -8.49 -15.51
C TYR A 25 1.69 -8.07 -14.61
N ASP A 26 2.45 -9.02 -14.12
CA ASP A 26 3.63 -8.77 -13.31
C ASP A 26 4.72 -8.05 -14.13
N LEU A 27 4.91 -8.43 -15.39
CA LEU A 27 5.86 -7.80 -16.30
C LEU A 27 5.46 -6.35 -16.62
N TYR A 28 4.17 -6.10 -16.89
CA TYR A 28 3.65 -4.75 -17.06
C TYR A 28 3.92 -3.88 -15.82
N CYS A 29 3.54 -4.39 -14.63
CA CYS A 29 3.78 -3.70 -13.36
C CYS A 29 5.28 -3.47 -13.09
N HIS A 30 6.15 -4.41 -13.49
CA HIS A 30 7.60 -4.26 -13.42
C HIS A 30 8.08 -3.07 -14.27
N TYR A 31 7.65 -2.97 -15.52
CA TYR A 31 8.09 -1.86 -16.39
C TYR A 31 7.56 -0.50 -15.92
N VAL A 32 6.35 -0.45 -15.37
CA VAL A 32 5.74 0.81 -14.89
C VAL A 32 6.32 1.25 -13.55
N ALA A 33 6.48 0.34 -12.59
CA ALA A 33 6.80 0.66 -11.20
C ALA A 33 7.97 -0.13 -10.61
N GLY A 34 8.18 -1.39 -11.01
CA GLY A 34 9.27 -2.23 -10.51
C GLY A 34 10.64 -1.60 -10.79
N LEU A 35 10.90 -1.17 -12.03
CA LEU A 35 12.14 -0.50 -12.42
C LEU A 35 12.36 0.84 -11.69
N VAL A 36 11.30 1.51 -11.23
CA VAL A 36 11.43 2.70 -10.37
C VAL A 36 11.94 2.29 -9.00
N GLY A 37 11.41 1.18 -8.46
CA GLY A 37 11.87 0.60 -7.19
C GLY A 37 13.36 0.21 -7.24
N GLU A 38 13.80 -0.42 -8.34
CA GLU A 38 15.19 -0.78 -8.58
C GLU A 38 16.09 0.45 -8.62
N GLY A 39 15.82 1.41 -9.49
CA GLY A 39 16.61 2.63 -9.63
C GLY A 39 16.66 3.47 -8.35
N LEU A 40 15.55 3.54 -7.60
CA LEU A 40 15.51 4.21 -6.30
C LEU A 40 16.42 3.50 -5.27
N THR A 41 16.39 2.17 -5.27
CA THR A 41 17.23 1.38 -4.37
C THR A 41 18.71 1.53 -4.67
N ASP A 42 19.11 1.53 -5.95
CA ASP A 42 20.48 1.80 -6.36
C ASP A 42 20.97 3.16 -5.84
N LEU A 43 20.13 4.19 -5.95
CA LEU A 43 20.45 5.51 -5.40
C LEU A 43 20.58 5.49 -3.88
N MET A 44 19.72 4.76 -3.16
CA MET A 44 19.79 4.64 -1.69
C MET A 44 21.05 3.90 -1.25
N VAL A 45 21.46 2.86 -1.98
CA VAL A 45 22.69 2.11 -1.71
C VAL A 45 23.91 2.99 -1.94
N LEU A 46 23.97 3.72 -3.07
CA LEU A 46 25.03 4.68 -3.36
C LEU A 46 25.14 5.77 -2.29
N ALA A 47 24.01 6.24 -1.78
CA ALA A 47 23.93 7.23 -0.71
C ALA A 47 24.20 6.65 0.69
N LYS A 48 24.37 5.32 0.82
CA LYS A 48 24.52 4.59 2.10
C LYS A 48 23.29 4.70 3.02
N PHE A 49 22.12 4.93 2.46
CA PHE A 49 20.83 4.96 3.17
C PHE A 49 20.23 3.57 3.36
N ALA A 50 20.73 2.60 2.59
CA ALA A 50 20.38 1.18 2.69
C ALA A 50 21.65 0.30 2.65
N ASP A 51 21.53 -0.95 3.13
CA ASP A 51 22.64 -1.89 3.14
C ASP A 51 22.84 -2.49 1.74
N ALA A 52 24.01 -2.24 1.13
CA ALA A 52 24.33 -2.70 -0.21
C ALA A 52 24.31 -4.24 -0.32
N ASP A 53 24.85 -4.92 0.67
CA ASP A 53 25.00 -6.39 0.64
C ASP A 53 23.64 -7.10 0.67
N VAL A 54 22.61 -6.45 1.24
CA VAL A 54 21.30 -7.04 1.42
C VAL A 54 20.34 -6.69 0.28
N LEU A 55 20.47 -5.50 -0.30
CA LEU A 55 19.57 -5.03 -1.38
C LEU A 55 20.07 -5.41 -2.77
N ALA A 56 21.41 -5.51 -2.95
CA ALA A 56 22.01 -5.82 -4.25
C ALA A 56 21.72 -7.26 -4.72
N ASP A 57 21.49 -8.19 -3.79
CA ASP A 57 21.34 -9.62 -4.10
C ASP A 57 19.88 -10.09 -4.27
N ASP A 58 18.87 -9.25 -3.97
CA ASP A 58 17.47 -9.68 -4.00
C ASP A 58 16.55 -8.72 -4.78
N TYR A 59 16.66 -8.78 -6.11
CA TYR A 59 15.79 -8.01 -7.04
C TYR A 59 14.29 -8.22 -6.78
N ARG A 60 13.89 -9.35 -6.21
CA ARG A 60 12.49 -9.65 -5.89
C ARG A 60 11.91 -8.65 -4.90
N LEU A 61 12.65 -8.27 -3.86
CA LEU A 61 12.19 -7.29 -2.87
C LEU A 61 11.99 -5.92 -3.50
N LEU A 62 12.95 -5.48 -4.33
CA LEU A 62 12.93 -4.19 -5.01
C LEU A 62 11.73 -4.09 -5.94
N ASN A 63 11.52 -5.14 -6.74
CA ASN A 63 10.42 -5.24 -7.68
C ASN A 63 9.06 -5.28 -6.95
N SER A 64 8.94 -6.08 -5.88
CA SER A 64 7.71 -6.21 -5.09
C SER A 64 7.22 -4.88 -4.52
N MET A 65 8.12 -3.94 -4.19
CA MET A 65 7.76 -2.59 -3.76
C MET A 65 6.93 -1.85 -4.83
N GLY A 66 7.39 -1.91 -6.08
CA GLY A 66 6.70 -1.28 -7.22
C GLY A 66 5.42 -2.05 -7.60
N LEU A 67 5.50 -3.39 -7.68
CA LEU A 67 4.38 -4.23 -8.07
C LEU A 67 3.20 -4.09 -7.10
N PHE A 68 3.45 -4.04 -5.80
CA PHE A 68 2.38 -3.84 -4.82
C PHE A 68 1.59 -2.57 -5.08
N LEU A 69 2.30 -1.44 -5.32
CA LEU A 69 1.65 -0.15 -5.59
C LEU A 69 0.88 -0.17 -6.91
N GLN A 70 1.51 -0.66 -7.98
CA GLN A 70 0.90 -0.64 -9.31
C GLN A 70 -0.33 -1.55 -9.39
N LYS A 71 -0.26 -2.75 -8.80
CA LYS A 71 -1.42 -3.66 -8.73
C LYS A 71 -2.58 -3.03 -7.97
N VAL A 72 -2.31 -2.38 -6.83
CA VAL A 72 -3.36 -1.68 -6.06
C VAL A 72 -4.01 -0.56 -6.88
N ASN A 73 -3.22 0.22 -7.62
CA ASN A 73 -3.73 1.25 -8.50
C ASN A 73 -4.64 0.66 -9.60
N ILE A 74 -4.16 -0.37 -10.29
CA ILE A 74 -4.93 -1.05 -11.36
C ILE A 74 -6.27 -1.60 -10.81
N ILE A 75 -6.25 -2.24 -9.63
CA ILE A 75 -7.50 -2.78 -9.06
C ILE A 75 -8.48 -1.66 -8.72
N ARG A 76 -7.97 -0.57 -8.12
CA ARG A 76 -8.78 0.59 -7.71
C ARG A 76 -9.40 1.32 -8.89
N ASP A 77 -8.65 1.46 -9.97
CA ASP A 77 -8.98 2.34 -11.10
C ASP A 77 -9.78 1.59 -12.20
N TYR A 78 -10.31 0.39 -11.92
CA TYR A 78 -11.09 -0.43 -12.84
C TYR A 78 -12.12 0.36 -13.65
N PHE A 79 -12.96 1.17 -12.99
CA PHE A 79 -14.03 1.92 -13.64
C PHE A 79 -13.46 3.02 -14.55
N GLU A 80 -12.50 3.77 -14.08
CA GLU A 80 -11.83 4.85 -14.83
C GLU A 80 -11.08 4.30 -16.07
N ASP A 81 -10.36 3.17 -15.89
CA ASP A 81 -9.64 2.53 -16.98
C ASP A 81 -10.60 2.00 -18.07
N LEU A 82 -11.75 1.42 -17.68
CA LEU A 82 -12.76 0.99 -18.64
C LEU A 82 -13.36 2.14 -19.45
N GLU A 83 -13.66 3.29 -18.81
CA GLU A 83 -14.16 4.47 -19.50
C GLU A 83 -13.17 5.03 -20.51
N ASP A 84 -11.86 4.93 -20.18
CA ASP A 84 -10.78 5.32 -21.06
C ASP A 84 -10.39 4.24 -22.11
N GLY A 85 -11.10 3.11 -22.13
CA GLY A 85 -10.86 2.00 -23.06
C GLY A 85 -9.59 1.20 -22.75
N ARG A 86 -9.11 1.23 -21.51
CA ARG A 86 -7.92 0.50 -21.05
C ARG A 86 -8.31 -0.77 -20.30
N LEU A 87 -7.59 -1.88 -20.55
CA LEU A 87 -7.86 -3.20 -19.96
C LEU A 87 -6.59 -3.72 -19.26
N PHE A 88 -6.43 -3.41 -17.97
CA PHE A 88 -5.25 -3.84 -17.21
C PHE A 88 -5.46 -5.07 -16.35
N TYR A 89 -6.71 -5.51 -16.12
CA TYR A 89 -6.96 -6.75 -15.40
C TYR A 89 -6.50 -7.95 -16.22
N PRO A 90 -5.68 -8.87 -15.66
CA PRO A 90 -5.19 -10.03 -16.41
C PRO A 90 -6.35 -10.95 -16.78
N ARG A 91 -6.42 -11.27 -18.08
CA ARG A 91 -7.46 -12.12 -18.68
C ARG A 91 -7.55 -13.48 -18.01
N GLU A 92 -6.41 -14.06 -17.65
CA GLU A 92 -6.30 -15.30 -16.88
C GLU A 92 -7.10 -15.27 -15.56
N ILE A 93 -7.25 -14.10 -14.92
CA ILE A 93 -8.05 -13.95 -13.71
C ILE A 93 -9.50 -13.67 -14.05
N TRP A 94 -9.81 -12.62 -14.82
CA TRP A 94 -11.19 -12.21 -14.99
C TRP A 94 -12.04 -13.17 -15.82
N LEU A 95 -11.46 -13.99 -16.71
CA LEU A 95 -12.17 -15.06 -17.45
C LEU A 95 -12.75 -16.16 -16.55
N LYS A 96 -12.30 -16.27 -15.30
CA LYS A 96 -12.90 -17.18 -14.31
C LYS A 96 -14.30 -16.73 -13.87
N TYR A 97 -14.64 -15.45 -14.11
CA TYR A 97 -15.79 -14.77 -13.53
C TYR A 97 -16.76 -14.19 -14.56
N THR A 98 -16.32 -13.93 -15.79
CA THR A 98 -17.12 -13.35 -16.88
C THR A 98 -16.49 -13.65 -18.25
N ASP A 99 -17.30 -13.59 -19.30
CA ASP A 99 -16.81 -13.69 -20.68
C ASP A 99 -16.26 -12.36 -21.22
N SER A 100 -16.59 -11.23 -20.57
CA SER A 100 -16.15 -9.90 -20.97
C SER A 100 -16.01 -8.98 -19.77
N LEU A 101 -14.83 -8.39 -19.58
CA LEU A 101 -14.52 -7.55 -18.42
C LEU A 101 -15.51 -6.38 -18.18
N PRO A 102 -16.00 -5.65 -19.21
CA PRO A 102 -17.02 -4.61 -19.04
C PRO A 102 -18.36 -5.08 -18.49
N ASN A 103 -18.66 -6.40 -18.52
CA ASN A 103 -19.92 -6.94 -18.03
C ASN A 103 -20.11 -6.69 -16.53
N PHE A 104 -19.05 -6.72 -15.74
CA PHE A 104 -19.12 -6.43 -14.31
C PHE A 104 -19.72 -5.06 -13.99
N HIS A 105 -19.50 -4.07 -14.87
CA HIS A 105 -20.10 -2.75 -14.77
C HIS A 105 -21.52 -2.70 -15.38
N LYS A 106 -21.69 -3.28 -16.58
CA LYS A 106 -22.92 -3.15 -17.37
C LYS A 106 -24.05 -4.03 -16.87
N ASN A 107 -23.74 -5.25 -16.39
CA ASN A 107 -24.72 -6.27 -16.04
C ASN A 107 -24.88 -6.40 -14.53
N ALA A 108 -26.04 -6.03 -14.01
CA ALA A 108 -26.30 -6.10 -12.57
C ALA A 108 -26.16 -7.53 -11.98
N GLU A 109 -26.44 -8.55 -12.79
CA GLU A 109 -26.33 -9.98 -12.41
C GLU A 109 -24.88 -10.42 -12.24
N GLU A 110 -23.93 -9.78 -12.93
CA GLU A 110 -22.51 -10.11 -12.87
C GLU A 110 -21.74 -9.33 -11.78
N ARG A 111 -22.38 -8.44 -11.02
CA ARG A 111 -21.73 -7.67 -9.95
C ARG A 111 -21.08 -8.56 -8.89
N SER A 112 -21.75 -9.65 -8.50
CA SER A 112 -21.18 -10.57 -7.51
C SER A 112 -19.92 -11.25 -8.03
N SER A 113 -19.91 -11.65 -9.31
CA SER A 113 -18.75 -12.21 -9.99
C SER A 113 -17.63 -11.18 -10.13
N GLY A 114 -17.98 -9.92 -10.41
CA GLY A 114 -17.03 -8.81 -10.46
C GLY A 114 -16.35 -8.57 -9.11
N VAL A 115 -17.09 -8.61 -8.01
CA VAL A 115 -16.51 -8.51 -6.66
C VAL A 115 -15.58 -9.69 -6.37
N ALA A 116 -15.96 -10.92 -6.75
CA ALA A 116 -15.10 -12.09 -6.60
C ALA A 116 -13.81 -11.99 -7.43
N CYS A 117 -13.88 -11.40 -8.64
CA CYS A 117 -12.71 -11.09 -9.47
C CYS A 117 -11.79 -10.06 -8.79
N ILE A 118 -12.35 -8.97 -8.25
CA ILE A 118 -11.60 -7.98 -7.48
C ILE A 118 -10.88 -8.66 -6.30
N ASN A 119 -11.56 -9.56 -5.58
CA ASN A 119 -10.98 -10.27 -4.44
C ASN A 119 -9.84 -11.21 -4.86
N ASP A 120 -9.89 -11.84 -6.03
CA ASP A 120 -8.78 -12.63 -6.59
C ASP A 120 -7.57 -11.74 -6.92
N LEU A 121 -7.80 -10.54 -7.46
CA LEU A 121 -6.74 -9.56 -7.71
C LEU A 121 -6.16 -9.00 -6.41
N VAL A 122 -6.97 -8.74 -5.40
CA VAL A 122 -6.51 -8.34 -4.05
C VAL A 122 -5.63 -9.44 -3.44
N LEU A 123 -6.01 -10.71 -3.58
CA LEU A 123 -5.17 -11.85 -3.16
C LEU A 123 -3.81 -11.83 -3.85
N ASN A 124 -3.79 -11.59 -5.16
CA ASN A 124 -2.54 -11.49 -5.93
C ASN A 124 -1.67 -10.32 -5.43
N ALA A 125 -2.24 -9.13 -5.21
CA ALA A 125 -1.52 -7.97 -4.67
C ALA A 125 -0.96 -8.23 -3.26
N LEU A 126 -1.73 -8.86 -2.36
CA LEU A 126 -1.30 -9.23 -1.01
C LEU A 126 -0.07 -10.17 -1.02
N GLY A 127 0.19 -10.87 -2.11
CA GLY A 127 1.38 -11.69 -2.30
C GLY A 127 2.69 -10.92 -2.09
N HIS A 128 2.71 -9.61 -2.34
CA HIS A 128 3.88 -8.74 -2.19
C HIS A 128 4.07 -8.16 -0.78
N ALA A 129 3.08 -8.29 0.12
CA ALA A 129 3.07 -7.59 1.41
C ALA A 129 4.26 -7.97 2.33
N VAL A 130 4.66 -9.25 2.35
CA VAL A 130 5.81 -9.72 3.14
C VAL A 130 7.12 -9.14 2.60
N ASP A 131 7.27 -9.10 1.27
CA ASP A 131 8.44 -8.51 0.62
C ASP A 131 8.55 -7.02 0.91
N VAL A 132 7.43 -6.30 0.87
CA VAL A 132 7.34 -4.87 1.24
C VAL A 132 7.82 -4.63 2.66
N LEU A 133 7.33 -5.40 3.64
CA LEU A 133 7.74 -5.26 5.03
C LEU A 133 9.22 -5.61 5.22
N THR A 134 9.70 -6.64 4.52
CA THR A 134 11.12 -7.04 4.51
C THR A 134 11.98 -5.92 3.94
N TYR A 135 11.63 -5.36 2.78
CA TYR A 135 12.35 -4.26 2.16
C TYR A 135 12.46 -3.05 3.10
N LEU A 136 11.33 -2.61 3.68
CA LEU A 136 11.32 -1.48 4.60
C LEU A 136 12.22 -1.69 5.82
N SER A 137 12.41 -2.94 6.27
CA SER A 137 13.33 -3.26 7.37
C SER A 137 14.80 -3.01 7.04
N LEU A 138 15.15 -2.90 5.75
CA LEU A 138 16.53 -2.75 5.27
C LEU A 138 16.94 -1.29 5.05
N ILE A 139 15.98 -0.35 5.02
CA ILE A 139 16.25 1.08 4.87
C ILE A 139 16.66 1.66 6.23
N ARG A 140 17.78 2.38 6.27
CA ARG A 140 18.36 2.92 7.50
C ARG A 140 18.14 4.42 7.71
N GLU A 141 18.00 5.18 6.62
CA GLU A 141 17.84 6.62 6.68
C GLU A 141 16.35 7.00 6.80
N ALA A 142 16.02 7.90 7.74
CA ALA A 142 14.64 8.20 8.16
C ALA A 142 13.78 8.80 7.05
N THR A 143 14.32 9.72 6.25
CA THR A 143 13.54 10.38 5.20
C THR A 143 13.29 9.44 4.02
N SER A 144 14.29 8.62 3.66
CA SER A 144 14.17 7.57 2.66
C SER A 144 13.18 6.49 3.09
N PHE A 145 13.23 6.10 4.38
CA PHE A 145 12.24 5.18 4.93
C PHE A 145 10.82 5.74 4.81
N ASN A 146 10.59 6.98 5.23
CA ASN A 146 9.28 7.63 5.13
C ASN A 146 8.81 7.72 3.69
N PHE A 147 9.70 8.09 2.76
CA PHE A 147 9.39 8.16 1.34
C PHE A 147 8.90 6.80 0.80
N CYS A 148 9.55 5.71 1.18
CA CYS A 148 9.14 4.36 0.77
C CYS A 148 7.92 3.84 1.52
N ALA A 149 7.79 4.12 2.82
CA ALA A 149 6.74 3.57 3.68
C ALA A 149 5.36 4.17 3.40
N ILE A 150 5.28 5.50 3.18
CA ILE A 150 4.01 6.21 2.98
C ILE A 150 3.16 5.59 1.85
N PRO A 151 3.67 5.36 0.63
CA PRO A 151 2.88 4.74 -0.42
C PRO A 151 2.42 3.32 -0.06
N GLN A 152 3.25 2.54 0.62
CA GLN A 152 2.94 1.15 0.97
C GLN A 152 1.81 1.06 2.01
N VAL A 153 1.81 1.92 3.02
CA VAL A 153 0.70 1.95 3.99
C VAL A 153 -0.59 2.51 3.37
N MET A 154 -0.48 3.40 2.38
CA MET A 154 -1.64 3.84 1.60
C MET A 154 -2.16 2.70 0.71
N ALA A 155 -1.30 1.87 0.16
CA ALA A 155 -1.67 0.72 -0.67
C ALA A 155 -2.46 -0.32 0.13
N ILE A 156 -1.96 -0.77 1.30
CA ILE A 156 -2.70 -1.73 2.13
C ILE A 156 -4.04 -1.16 2.63
N ALA A 157 -4.10 0.14 2.95
CA ALA A 157 -5.34 0.80 3.30
C ALA A 157 -6.34 0.84 2.13
N THR A 158 -5.84 1.08 0.91
CA THR A 158 -6.66 1.06 -0.31
C THR A 158 -7.17 -0.35 -0.60
N LEU A 159 -6.33 -1.41 -0.47
CA LEU A 159 -6.78 -2.79 -0.58
C LEU A 159 -7.94 -3.10 0.38
N ALA A 160 -7.88 -2.59 1.60
CA ALA A 160 -8.95 -2.76 2.56
C ALA A 160 -10.26 -2.02 2.18
N GLU A 161 -10.16 -0.89 1.47
CA GLU A 161 -11.34 -0.18 0.96
C GLU A 161 -11.97 -0.89 -0.25
N ILE A 162 -11.16 -1.43 -1.16
CA ILE A 162 -11.62 -2.08 -2.38
C ILE A 162 -12.06 -3.54 -2.18
N TYR A 163 -11.49 -4.24 -1.20
CA TYR A 163 -11.83 -5.64 -0.91
C TYR A 163 -13.30 -5.80 -0.55
N ASN A 164 -13.97 -6.73 -1.23
CA ASN A 164 -15.39 -7.04 -1.08
C ASN A 164 -16.28 -5.80 -1.19
N ASN A 165 -15.93 -4.89 -2.10
CA ASN A 165 -16.63 -3.63 -2.30
C ASN A 165 -17.14 -3.49 -3.74
N PRO A 166 -18.46 -3.62 -3.97
CA PRO A 166 -19.05 -3.51 -5.31
C PRO A 166 -18.95 -2.09 -5.92
N ASP A 167 -18.72 -1.08 -5.11
CA ASP A 167 -18.58 0.30 -5.58
C ASP A 167 -17.40 0.49 -6.54
N VAL A 168 -16.35 -0.32 -6.43
CA VAL A 168 -15.17 -0.31 -7.32
C VAL A 168 -15.56 -0.53 -8.78
N LEU A 169 -16.64 -1.29 -9.02
CA LEU A 169 -17.14 -1.59 -10.37
C LEU A 169 -17.83 -0.39 -11.04
N HIS A 170 -18.16 0.67 -10.29
CA HIS A 170 -19.00 1.77 -10.78
C HIS A 170 -18.46 3.16 -10.50
N LYS A 171 -17.48 3.29 -9.64
CA LYS A 171 -16.89 4.58 -9.27
C LYS A 171 -15.49 4.43 -8.69
N ASN A 172 -14.76 5.51 -8.70
CA ASN A 172 -13.44 5.59 -8.10
C ASN A 172 -13.53 5.54 -6.56
N VAL A 173 -12.95 4.50 -5.96
CA VAL A 173 -12.91 4.30 -4.50
C VAL A 173 -11.56 4.78 -3.96
N LYS A 174 -11.60 5.71 -3.00
CA LYS A 174 -10.37 6.31 -2.43
C LYS A 174 -10.42 6.32 -0.91
N ILE A 175 -9.28 6.15 -0.27
CA ILE A 175 -9.13 6.40 1.17
C ILE A 175 -9.43 7.86 1.49
N ARG A 176 -10.04 8.12 2.65
CA ARG A 176 -10.39 9.46 3.06
C ARG A 176 -9.15 10.30 3.39
N LYS A 177 -9.17 11.60 3.10
CA LYS A 177 -8.04 12.52 3.40
C LYS A 177 -7.56 12.44 4.85
N GLY A 178 -8.47 12.36 5.82
CA GLY A 178 -8.12 12.20 7.24
C GLY A 178 -7.42 10.86 7.53
N THR A 179 -7.78 9.78 6.83
CA THR A 179 -7.08 8.50 6.89
C THR A 179 -5.67 8.63 6.35
N THR A 180 -5.51 9.29 5.19
CA THR A 180 -4.18 9.58 4.60
C THR A 180 -3.27 10.31 5.59
N CYS A 181 -3.77 11.37 6.26
CA CYS A 181 -2.99 12.09 7.27
C CYS A 181 -2.57 11.19 8.44
N LYS A 182 -3.47 10.32 8.94
CA LYS A 182 -3.15 9.36 10.01
C LYS A 182 -2.09 8.36 9.58
N LEU A 183 -2.15 7.86 8.34
CA LEU A 183 -1.17 6.94 7.78
C LEU A 183 0.21 7.57 7.69
N ILE A 184 0.30 8.80 7.16
CA ILE A 184 1.56 9.56 7.07
C ILE A 184 2.18 9.78 8.45
N LEU A 185 1.39 10.08 9.45
CA LEU A 185 1.89 10.27 10.82
C LEU A 185 2.27 8.94 11.49
N GLY A 186 1.54 7.86 11.21
CA GLY A 186 1.73 6.56 11.86
C GLY A 186 2.83 5.69 11.26
N CYS A 187 3.25 5.92 9.99
CA CYS A 187 4.21 5.07 9.29
C CYS A 187 5.67 5.54 9.38
N ARG A 188 5.98 6.46 10.27
CA ARG A 188 7.33 7.04 10.39
C ARG A 188 8.38 6.11 10.97
N THR A 189 7.95 5.01 11.57
CA THR A 189 8.81 3.96 12.11
C THR A 189 8.35 2.61 11.58
N LEU A 190 9.26 1.63 11.55
CA LEU A 190 8.90 0.28 11.11
C LEU A 190 7.85 -0.39 12.00
N PRO A 191 7.90 -0.28 13.34
CA PRO A 191 6.81 -0.74 14.19
C PRO A 191 5.47 -0.11 13.84
N GLY A 192 5.45 1.20 13.54
CA GLY A 192 4.25 1.90 13.09
C GLY A 192 3.69 1.34 11.78
N VAL A 193 4.54 1.07 10.79
CA VAL A 193 4.13 0.41 9.55
C VAL A 193 3.53 -0.96 9.81
N VAL A 194 4.18 -1.79 10.63
CA VAL A 194 3.68 -3.13 10.98
C VAL A 194 2.32 -3.06 11.67
N GLN A 195 2.10 -2.11 12.57
CA GLN A 195 0.80 -1.90 13.22
C GLN A 195 -0.29 -1.49 12.21
N ILE A 196 0.05 -0.64 11.23
CA ILE A 196 -0.88 -0.26 10.17
C ILE A 196 -1.24 -1.48 9.32
N PHE A 197 -0.27 -2.30 8.91
CA PHE A 197 -0.54 -3.54 8.17
C PHE A 197 -1.46 -4.46 8.98
N ARG A 198 -1.16 -4.76 10.24
CA ARG A 198 -2.03 -5.56 11.13
C ARG A 198 -3.46 -5.03 11.17
N HIS A 199 -3.62 -3.73 11.33
CA HIS A 199 -4.94 -3.11 11.37
C HIS A 199 -5.72 -3.39 10.08
N TYR A 200 -5.12 -3.14 8.91
CA TYR A 200 -5.83 -3.32 7.64
C TYR A 200 -6.03 -4.78 7.25
N LEU A 201 -5.12 -5.70 7.62
CA LEU A 201 -5.36 -7.14 7.50
C LEU A 201 -6.59 -7.57 8.29
N GLN A 202 -6.77 -7.04 9.51
CA GLN A 202 -7.99 -7.29 10.30
C GLN A 202 -9.25 -6.68 9.66
N VAL A 203 -9.14 -5.49 9.05
CA VAL A 203 -10.26 -4.89 8.31
C VAL A 203 -10.66 -5.75 7.12
N ILE A 204 -9.69 -6.24 6.32
CA ILE A 204 -9.96 -7.16 5.21
C ILE A 204 -10.60 -8.45 5.73
N ASN A 205 -10.05 -9.05 6.78
CA ASN A 205 -10.59 -10.28 7.36
C ASN A 205 -12.05 -10.12 7.84
N LYS A 206 -12.39 -8.97 8.44
CA LYS A 206 -13.78 -8.67 8.87
C LYS A 206 -14.76 -8.51 7.71
N LYS A 207 -14.28 -8.12 6.53
CA LYS A 207 -15.09 -8.00 5.30
C LYS A 207 -15.20 -9.32 4.53
N SER A 208 -14.46 -10.37 4.94
CA SER A 208 -14.44 -11.65 4.24
C SER A 208 -15.82 -12.34 4.31
N ASP A 209 -16.29 -12.86 3.17
CA ASP A 209 -17.53 -13.60 3.06
C ASP A 209 -17.22 -15.06 2.69
N VAL A 210 -17.77 -16.00 3.42
CA VAL A 210 -17.63 -17.45 3.17
C VAL A 210 -18.17 -17.89 1.80
N LYS A 211 -19.01 -17.07 1.17
CA LYS A 211 -19.53 -17.29 -0.17
C LYS A 211 -18.55 -16.93 -1.28
N ASP A 212 -17.50 -16.14 -0.95
CA ASP A 212 -16.48 -15.80 -1.93
C ASP A 212 -15.65 -17.04 -2.27
N PRO A 213 -15.48 -17.39 -3.56
CA PRO A 213 -14.62 -18.50 -3.97
C PRO A 213 -13.16 -18.36 -3.51
N ASN A 214 -12.72 -17.13 -3.22
CA ASN A 214 -11.36 -16.83 -2.75
C ASN A 214 -11.23 -16.80 -1.22
N TYR A 215 -12.33 -16.99 -0.47
CA TYR A 215 -12.37 -16.88 1.00
C TYR A 215 -11.23 -17.59 1.72
N LEU A 216 -11.03 -18.88 1.43
CA LEU A 216 -9.98 -19.68 2.07
C LEU A 216 -8.57 -19.20 1.70
N LYS A 217 -8.33 -18.88 0.42
CA LYS A 217 -7.03 -18.43 -0.06
C LYS A 217 -6.65 -17.09 0.56
N ILE A 218 -7.62 -16.17 0.64
CA ILE A 218 -7.43 -14.86 1.29
C ILE A 218 -7.16 -15.05 2.78
N GLY A 219 -7.96 -15.88 3.49
CA GLY A 219 -7.76 -16.15 4.90
C GLY A 219 -6.36 -16.71 5.21
N ILE A 220 -5.86 -17.64 4.39
CA ILE A 220 -4.49 -18.18 4.49
C ILE A 220 -3.47 -17.05 4.28
N LYS A 221 -3.63 -16.23 3.23
CA LYS A 221 -2.70 -15.16 2.92
C LYS A 221 -2.66 -14.08 4.02
N LEU A 222 -3.81 -13.71 4.55
CA LEU A 222 -3.88 -12.78 5.69
C LEU A 222 -3.18 -13.35 6.92
N GLY A 223 -3.36 -14.66 7.20
CA GLY A 223 -2.69 -15.37 8.29
C GLY A 223 -1.16 -15.40 8.14
N GLU A 224 -0.66 -15.66 6.92
CA GLU A 224 0.79 -15.62 6.60
C GLU A 224 1.39 -14.24 6.88
N ILE A 225 0.75 -13.18 6.40
CA ILE A 225 1.24 -11.81 6.59
C ILE A 225 1.14 -11.41 8.07
N GLN A 226 0.04 -11.78 8.75
CA GLN A 226 -0.11 -11.52 10.19
C GLN A 226 0.98 -12.21 11.00
N GLN A 227 1.25 -13.49 10.73
CA GLN A 227 2.33 -14.24 11.37
C GLN A 227 3.69 -13.57 11.14
N PHE A 228 3.96 -13.08 9.93
CA PHE A 228 5.18 -12.35 9.64
C PHE A 228 5.29 -11.06 10.46
N CYS A 229 4.21 -10.29 10.56
CA CYS A 229 4.13 -9.10 11.40
C CYS A 229 4.39 -9.43 12.89
N ASP A 230 3.85 -10.56 13.38
CA ASP A 230 4.00 -10.97 14.78
C ASP A 230 5.42 -11.45 15.09
N VAL A 231 6.13 -11.94 14.08
CA VAL A 231 7.54 -12.29 14.23
C VAL A 231 8.43 -11.06 14.21
N MET A 232 8.13 -10.07 13.35
CA MET A 232 8.87 -8.80 13.33
C MET A 232 8.73 -8.06 14.68
N TYR A 233 7.51 -7.94 15.17
CA TYR A 233 7.18 -7.24 16.41
C TYR A 233 6.09 -8.03 17.16
N PRO A 234 6.47 -8.92 18.09
CA PRO A 234 5.52 -9.71 18.85
C PRO A 234 4.53 -8.81 19.61
N PRO A 235 3.23 -9.19 19.69
CA PRO A 235 2.29 -8.50 20.54
C PRO A 235 2.74 -8.55 22.02
N GLU A 236 2.43 -7.50 22.78
CA GLU A 236 2.76 -7.44 24.20
C GLU A 236 2.20 -8.68 24.92
N GLY A 237 3.06 -9.35 25.70
CA GLY A 237 2.70 -10.57 26.45
C GLY A 237 2.78 -11.89 25.67
N SER A 238 3.14 -11.87 24.38
CA SER A 238 3.36 -13.10 23.60
C SER A 238 4.83 -13.51 23.62
N THR A 239 5.08 -14.79 23.90
CA THR A 239 6.41 -15.41 23.72
C THR A 239 6.48 -16.01 22.31
N PRO A 240 7.41 -15.60 21.44
CA PRO A 240 7.52 -16.19 20.10
C PRO A 240 7.97 -17.65 20.20
N ALA A 241 7.03 -18.58 20.12
CA ALA A 241 7.37 -19.99 20.03
C ALA A 241 7.73 -20.33 18.57
N GLY A 242 8.95 -20.78 18.33
CA GLY A 242 9.35 -21.48 17.10
C GLY A 242 9.83 -20.64 15.92
N ALA A 243 9.65 -19.32 15.90
CA ALA A 243 9.99 -18.47 14.75
C ALA A 243 11.49 -18.12 14.58
N LYS A 244 12.33 -18.53 15.51
CA LYS A 244 13.73 -18.06 15.64
C LYS A 244 14.69 -18.44 14.51
N ARG A 245 14.40 -19.40 13.63
CA ARG A 245 15.37 -19.88 12.64
C ARG A 245 15.25 -19.30 11.24
N SER A 246 14.04 -19.08 10.74
CA SER A 246 13.82 -18.58 9.38
C SER A 246 13.95 -17.05 9.24
N LEU A 247 13.98 -16.32 10.35
CA LEU A 247 13.96 -14.86 10.38
C LEU A 247 15.20 -14.24 11.05
N LYS A 248 16.28 -15.01 11.19
CA LYS A 248 17.54 -14.52 11.77
C LYS A 248 17.99 -13.22 11.11
N LYS A 249 17.95 -13.16 9.77
CA LYS A 249 18.36 -11.99 8.98
C LYS A 249 17.46 -10.77 9.24
N ILE A 250 16.14 -10.98 9.38
CA ILE A 250 15.17 -9.90 9.70
C ILE A 250 15.37 -9.41 11.14
N ASN A 251 15.54 -10.34 12.10
CA ASN A 251 15.80 -9.95 13.49
C ASN A 251 17.13 -9.19 13.63
N GLU A 252 18.19 -9.63 12.94
CA GLU A 252 19.45 -8.90 12.90
C GLU A 252 19.30 -7.50 12.31
N ASN A 253 18.46 -7.33 11.28
CA ASN A 253 18.17 -6.03 10.70
C ASN A 253 17.35 -5.15 11.66
N ILE A 254 16.36 -5.72 12.35
CA ILE A 254 15.56 -5.02 13.36
C ILE A 254 16.44 -4.57 14.53
N GLU A 255 17.35 -5.42 15.01
CA GLU A 255 18.32 -5.06 16.06
C GLU A 255 19.26 -3.94 15.63
N LYS A 256 19.76 -3.99 14.39
CA LYS A 256 20.59 -2.92 13.81
C LYS A 256 19.82 -1.59 13.66
N ARG A 257 18.50 -1.63 13.55
CA ARG A 257 17.62 -0.45 13.47
C ARG A 257 17.28 0.16 14.83
N GLY A 258 17.56 -0.49 15.95
CA GLY A 258 17.07 -0.05 17.25
C GLY A 258 17.29 1.42 17.54
N ASN A 259 18.48 1.96 17.26
CA ASN A 259 18.78 3.39 17.40
C ASN A 259 18.01 4.25 16.39
N PHE A 260 17.82 3.77 15.17
CA PHE A 260 17.10 4.49 14.12
C PHE A 260 15.61 4.67 14.44
N ASP A 261 14.94 3.64 14.95
CA ASP A 261 13.51 3.75 15.32
C ASP A 261 13.33 4.66 16.54
N VAL A 262 14.28 4.68 17.49
CA VAL A 262 14.30 5.63 18.62
C VAL A 262 14.48 7.06 18.12
N ASP A 263 15.41 7.30 17.20
CA ASP A 263 15.62 8.62 16.58
C ASP A 263 14.39 9.03 15.77
N GLY A 264 13.76 8.08 15.07
CA GLY A 264 12.51 8.25 14.34
C GLY A 264 11.35 8.64 15.27
N GLU A 265 11.19 8.00 16.41
CA GLU A 265 10.17 8.34 17.42
C GLU A 265 10.41 9.74 18.01
N GLN A 266 11.64 10.09 18.33
CA GLN A 266 11.99 11.43 18.81
C GLN A 266 11.67 12.50 17.77
N TYR A 267 11.98 12.24 16.49
CA TYR A 267 11.63 13.13 15.40
C TYR A 267 10.11 13.31 15.28
N VAL A 268 9.33 12.22 15.35
CA VAL A 268 7.86 12.26 15.36
C VAL A 268 7.33 13.09 16.51
N GLN A 269 7.87 12.91 17.71
CA GLN A 269 7.46 13.69 18.89
C GLN A 269 7.74 15.17 18.70
N GLN A 270 8.92 15.54 18.21
CA GLN A 270 9.28 16.93 17.93
C GLN A 270 8.38 17.57 16.86
N GLU A 271 8.14 16.88 15.74
CA GLU A 271 7.25 17.37 14.68
C GLU A 271 5.79 17.50 15.15
N THR A 272 5.34 16.56 15.98
CA THR A 272 3.99 16.63 16.58
C THR A 272 3.87 17.83 17.51
N LEU A 273 4.91 18.10 18.29
CA LEU A 273 4.97 19.27 19.19
C LEU A 273 4.95 20.58 18.40
N LYS A 274 5.76 20.69 17.33
CA LYS A 274 5.76 21.84 16.42
C LYS A 274 4.40 22.06 15.76
N CYS A 275 3.77 21.00 15.27
CA CYS A 275 2.45 21.08 14.66
C CYS A 275 1.39 21.55 15.67
N ARG A 276 1.39 21.02 16.89
CA ARG A 276 0.48 21.47 17.96
C ARG A 276 0.69 22.93 18.33
N ALA A 277 1.95 23.37 18.44
CA ALA A 277 2.29 24.76 18.71
C ALA A 277 1.81 25.70 17.60
N THR A 278 2.01 25.32 16.33
CA THR A 278 1.55 26.09 15.17
C THR A 278 0.02 26.20 15.15
N VAL A 279 -0.70 25.10 15.39
CA VAL A 279 -2.16 25.10 15.46
C VAL A 279 -2.65 26.02 16.59
N LEU A 280 -2.02 25.96 17.76
CA LEU A 280 -2.38 26.81 18.89
C LEU A 280 -2.20 28.29 18.56
N VAL A 281 -1.08 28.66 17.92
CA VAL A 281 -0.82 30.04 17.49
C VAL A 281 -1.87 30.51 16.49
N VAL A 282 -2.18 29.70 15.47
CA VAL A 282 -3.21 30.04 14.46
C VAL A 282 -4.56 30.22 15.09
N VAL A 283 -4.99 29.33 15.99
CA VAL A 283 -6.27 29.44 16.70
C VAL A 283 -6.30 30.69 17.57
N THR A 284 -5.23 31.00 18.27
CA THR A 284 -5.15 32.20 19.13
C THR A 284 -5.23 33.50 18.30
N VAL A 285 -4.53 33.56 17.16
CA VAL A 285 -4.59 34.71 16.25
C VAL A 285 -5.98 34.89 15.66
N LEU A 286 -6.65 33.80 15.23
CA LEU A 286 -8.02 33.84 14.72
C LEU A 286 -9.01 34.26 15.79
N ALA A 287 -8.87 33.78 17.02
CA ALA A 287 -9.73 34.21 18.15
C ALA A 287 -9.56 35.69 18.47
N ALA A 288 -8.30 36.18 18.50
CA ALA A 288 -8.01 37.60 18.71
C ALA A 288 -8.59 38.49 17.60
N ALA A 289 -8.44 38.05 16.33
CA ALA A 289 -9.00 38.76 15.19
C ALA A 289 -10.54 38.80 15.23
N MET A 290 -11.18 37.69 15.59
CA MET A 290 -12.64 37.64 15.78
C MET A 290 -13.11 38.56 16.92
N PHE A 291 -12.39 38.53 18.05
CA PHE A 291 -12.69 39.40 19.19
C PHE A 291 -12.60 40.88 18.80
N HIS A 292 -11.56 41.25 18.06
CA HIS A 292 -11.38 42.63 17.59
C HIS A 292 -12.46 43.05 16.60
N LEU A 293 -12.89 42.19 15.70
CA LEU A 293 -14.01 42.41 14.78
C LEU A 293 -15.32 42.63 15.54
N VAL A 294 -15.60 41.83 16.56
CA VAL A 294 -16.80 41.98 17.40
C VAL A 294 -16.79 43.34 18.16
N GLN A 295 -15.64 43.72 18.70
CA GLN A 295 -15.51 45.05 19.33
C GLN A 295 -15.73 46.21 18.37
N LEU A 296 -15.21 46.12 17.15
CA LEU A 296 -15.43 47.14 16.12
C LEU A 296 -16.91 47.27 15.68
N THR A 297 -17.64 46.14 15.67
CA THR A 297 -19.09 46.17 15.37
C THR A 297 -19.90 46.71 16.51
N LEU A 298 -19.58 46.41 17.75
CA LEU A 298 -20.23 46.93 18.94
C LEU A 298 -20.01 48.44 19.14
N ASN A 299 -18.83 48.94 18.77
CA ASN A 299 -18.50 50.38 18.88
C ASN A 299 -19.10 51.23 17.73
N ARG A 300 -19.68 50.60 16.71
CA ARG A 300 -20.38 51.29 15.59
C ARG A 300 -21.90 51.27 15.71
N ALA A 301 -22.47 50.56 16.64
CA ALA A 301 -23.87 50.52 17.02
C ALA A 301 -24.15 51.46 18.19
#